data_3ab4d856f5c1f8bc7a960348879c696c
#
_entry.id   3ab4d856f5c1f8bc7a960348879c696c
#
_cell.length_a   1.000
_cell.length_b   1.000
_cell.length_c   1.000
_cell.angle_alpha   90.00
_cell.angle_beta   90.00
_cell.angle_gamma   90.00
#
_symmetry.space_group_name_H-M   'P 1'
#
loop_
_entity.id
_entity.type
_entity.pdbx_description
1 polymer ?
#
loop_
_entity_poly.entity_id
_entity_poly.type
_entity_poly.pdbx_seq_one_letter_code
_entity_poly.pdbx_strand_id
1 'polypeptide(L)'
;YWSTRVIPAPDFTLVDQYGEEHTLSDYEGKTVFLNFWATWCGPCKREMPEVQALYEKYGNNEGDVIVLGVANPKSEEYPYHQDVTQPEVEQFLEDGGYTFPVVMDVTGEVFYSYGISAFPTTFMIGADGNVFGYVPGALTGDMMESIVQQTIDGVEAGA
;
A
#
# COMPACT_ATOMS: atom_id res chain seq x y z
N TYR A 1 3.75 -12.06 -9.84
CA TYR A 1 5.00 -12.80 -9.78
C TYR A 1 4.98 -13.82 -8.64
N TRP A 2 5.27 -15.08 -8.95
CA TRP A 2 5.11 -16.19 -8.03
C TRP A 2 6.45 -16.82 -7.68
N SER A 3 6.59 -17.18 -6.41
CA SER A 3 7.76 -17.91 -5.91
C SER A 3 7.29 -19.03 -5.02
N THR A 4 8.00 -20.17 -5.08
CA THR A 4 7.76 -21.29 -4.17
C THR A 4 8.38 -21.02 -2.79
N ARG A 5 9.21 -19.97 -2.68
CA ARG A 5 9.85 -19.61 -1.40
C ARG A 5 8.91 -18.76 -0.57
N VAL A 6 8.95 -18.98 0.73
CA VAL A 6 8.27 -18.12 1.70
C VAL A 6 9.09 -16.85 1.85
N ILE A 7 8.48 -15.70 1.56
CA ILE A 7 9.13 -14.40 1.65
C ILE A 7 8.37 -13.57 2.67
N PRO A 8 8.87 -13.41 3.90
CA PRO A 8 8.22 -12.53 4.87
C PRO A 8 8.18 -11.10 4.33
N ALA A 9 7.04 -10.44 4.50
CA ALA A 9 6.93 -9.04 4.12
C ALA A 9 7.81 -8.21 5.06
N PRO A 10 8.69 -7.32 4.53
CA PRO A 10 9.47 -6.42 5.37
C PRO A 10 8.54 -5.62 6.29
N ASP A 11 8.76 -5.73 7.60
CA ASP A 11 7.94 -5.01 8.57
C ASP A 11 8.29 -3.53 8.60
N PHE A 12 7.35 -2.73 9.04
CA PHE A 12 7.57 -1.29 9.19
C PHE A 12 6.59 -0.72 10.22
N THR A 13 6.93 0.43 10.75
CA THR A 13 6.05 1.24 11.58
C THR A 13 6.12 2.65 11.04
N LEU A 14 5.02 3.12 10.47
CA LEU A 14 4.92 4.45 9.84
C LEU A 14 3.60 5.11 10.25
N VAL A 15 3.58 6.44 10.14
CA VAL A 15 2.43 7.26 10.54
C VAL A 15 1.67 7.67 9.28
N ASP A 16 0.34 7.63 9.33
CA ASP A 16 -0.51 8.02 8.21
C ASP A 16 -0.82 9.53 8.22
N GLN A 17 -1.65 9.97 7.25
CA GLN A 17 -2.04 11.37 7.09
C GLN A 17 -2.85 11.93 8.27
N TYR A 18 -3.36 11.06 9.13
CA TYR A 18 -4.15 11.46 10.31
C TYR A 18 -3.34 11.39 11.60
N GLY A 19 -2.05 11.09 11.51
CA GLY A 19 -1.20 10.93 12.68
C GLY A 19 -1.32 9.58 13.38
N GLU A 20 -2.03 8.62 12.76
CA GLU A 20 -2.17 7.27 13.30
C GLU A 20 -0.98 6.40 12.89
N GLU A 21 -0.43 5.67 13.84
CA GLU A 21 0.70 4.77 13.60
C GLU A 21 0.20 3.42 13.11
N HIS A 22 0.88 2.88 12.07
CA HIS A 22 0.60 1.56 11.52
C HIS A 22 1.87 0.72 11.52
N THR A 23 1.80 -0.45 12.15
CA THR A 23 2.86 -1.46 12.10
C THR A 23 2.33 -2.63 11.28
N LEU A 24 3.03 -2.99 10.20
CA LEU A 24 2.54 -4.03 9.29
C LEU A 24 2.28 -5.35 10.01
N SER A 25 3.16 -5.76 10.91
CA SER A 25 3.02 -7.03 11.64
C SER A 25 1.77 -7.07 12.54
N ASP A 26 1.20 -5.93 12.90
CA ASP A 26 -0.05 -5.88 13.66
C ASP A 26 -1.25 -6.34 12.82
N TYR A 27 -1.08 -6.42 11.50
CA TYR A 27 -2.14 -6.88 10.60
C TYR A 27 -2.02 -8.37 10.25
N GLU A 28 -1.18 -9.14 10.94
CA GLU A 28 -1.16 -10.59 10.78
C GLU A 28 -2.56 -11.16 11.07
N GLY A 29 -2.97 -12.12 10.27
CA GLY A 29 -4.33 -12.64 10.29
C GLY A 29 -5.24 -11.94 9.28
N LYS A 30 -4.78 -10.87 8.65
CA LYS A 30 -5.53 -10.10 7.66
C LYS A 30 -4.77 -10.03 6.35
N THR A 31 -5.49 -9.90 5.24
CA THR A 31 -4.91 -9.70 3.91
C THR A 31 -4.65 -8.21 3.73
N VAL A 32 -3.42 -7.84 3.34
CA VAL A 32 -3.04 -6.43 3.17
C VAL A 32 -2.80 -6.13 1.70
N PHE A 33 -3.51 -5.13 1.20
CA PHE A 33 -3.30 -4.52 -0.12
C PHE A 33 -2.44 -3.28 0.13
N LEU A 34 -1.17 -3.36 -0.26
CA LEU A 34 -0.17 -2.33 0.02
C LEU A 34 0.24 -1.66 -1.28
N ASN A 35 -0.12 -0.39 -1.44
CA ASN A 35 0.05 0.34 -2.70
C ASN A 35 1.09 1.45 -2.57
N PHE A 36 2.19 1.33 -3.31
CA PHE A 36 3.26 2.33 -3.37
C PHE A 36 2.98 3.30 -4.51
N TRP A 37 2.89 4.58 -4.23
CA TRP A 37 2.45 5.59 -5.20
C TRP A 37 3.16 6.93 -5.00
N ALA A 38 2.92 7.87 -5.93
CA ALA A 38 3.45 9.24 -5.84
C ALA A 38 2.42 10.23 -6.39
N THR A 39 2.40 11.45 -5.86
CA THR A 39 1.43 12.47 -6.29
C THR A 39 1.63 12.92 -7.73
N TRP A 40 2.85 12.83 -8.25
CA TRP A 40 3.18 13.24 -9.63
C TRP A 40 2.93 12.15 -10.66
N CYS A 41 2.57 10.96 -10.23
CA CYS A 41 2.41 9.80 -11.10
C CYS A 41 0.98 9.76 -11.68
N GLY A 42 0.85 9.94 -12.98
CA GLY A 42 -0.45 9.92 -13.66
C GLY A 42 -1.23 8.62 -13.47
N PRO A 43 -0.62 7.44 -13.74
CA PRO A 43 -1.29 6.15 -13.49
C PRO A 43 -1.72 5.96 -12.04
N CYS A 44 -0.92 6.43 -11.07
CA CYS A 44 -1.26 6.37 -9.66
C CYS A 44 -2.53 7.17 -9.38
N LYS A 45 -2.61 8.39 -9.91
CA LYS A 45 -3.78 9.26 -9.72
C LYS A 45 -5.05 8.66 -10.31
N ARG A 46 -4.93 7.99 -11.46
CA ARG A 46 -6.08 7.32 -12.08
C ARG A 46 -6.55 6.12 -11.27
N GLU A 47 -5.63 5.46 -10.56
CA GLU A 47 -5.94 4.29 -9.74
C GLU A 47 -6.57 4.65 -8.39
N MET A 48 -6.28 5.84 -7.86
CA MET A 48 -6.68 6.23 -6.50
C MET A 48 -8.18 6.12 -6.21
N PRO A 49 -9.08 6.53 -7.10
CA PRO A 49 -10.51 6.33 -6.85
C PRO A 49 -10.90 4.86 -6.68
N GLU A 50 -10.23 3.98 -7.41
CA GLU A 50 -10.48 2.54 -7.31
C GLU A 50 -9.93 1.96 -6.00
N VAL A 51 -8.78 2.48 -5.53
CA VAL A 51 -8.22 2.10 -4.22
C VAL A 51 -9.17 2.53 -3.11
N GLN A 52 -9.71 3.75 -3.21
CA GLN A 52 -10.69 4.25 -2.24
C GLN A 52 -11.95 3.38 -2.22
N ALA A 53 -12.46 2.99 -3.40
CA ALA A 53 -13.62 2.11 -3.50
C ALA A 53 -13.34 0.73 -2.88
N LEU A 54 -12.16 0.19 -3.10
CA LEU A 54 -11.74 -1.08 -2.49
C LEU A 54 -11.72 -0.98 -0.96
N TYR A 55 -11.16 0.11 -0.44
CA TYR A 55 -11.12 0.38 0.98
C TYR A 55 -12.52 0.40 1.60
N GLU A 56 -13.45 1.11 0.98
CA GLU A 56 -14.84 1.20 1.45
C GLU A 56 -15.56 -0.14 1.35
N LYS A 57 -15.33 -0.85 0.26
CA LYS A 57 -15.98 -2.15 0.03
C LYS A 57 -15.64 -3.17 1.11
N TYR A 58 -14.41 -3.16 1.59
CA TYR A 58 -13.96 -4.10 2.62
C TYR A 58 -14.08 -3.53 4.04
N GLY A 59 -14.87 -2.49 4.24
CA GLY A 59 -15.26 -2.02 5.57
C GLY A 59 -14.28 -1.06 6.23
N ASN A 60 -13.57 -0.25 5.43
CA ASN A 60 -12.69 0.80 5.95
C ASN A 60 -11.63 0.27 6.91
N ASN A 61 -11.02 -0.87 6.55
CA ASN A 61 -9.98 -1.55 7.33
C ASN A 61 -10.46 -2.14 8.67
N GLU A 62 -11.75 -2.22 8.88
CA GLU A 62 -12.31 -2.87 10.08
C GLU A 62 -12.54 -4.36 9.89
N GLY A 63 -12.47 -4.86 8.67
CA GLY A 63 -12.65 -6.26 8.33
C GLY A 63 -11.34 -7.01 8.15
N ASP A 64 -11.39 -8.07 7.34
CA ASP A 64 -10.26 -8.97 7.13
C ASP A 64 -9.31 -8.52 6.00
N VAL A 65 -9.66 -7.47 5.28
CA VAL A 65 -8.82 -6.89 4.23
C VAL A 65 -8.43 -5.48 4.61
N ILE A 66 -7.13 -5.21 4.59
CA ILE A 66 -6.55 -3.92 4.94
C ILE A 66 -6.02 -3.27 3.68
N VAL A 67 -6.37 -2.01 3.45
CA VAL A 67 -5.87 -1.21 2.32
C VAL A 67 -4.98 -0.10 2.88
N LEU A 68 -3.72 -0.10 2.46
CA LEU A 68 -2.75 0.93 2.86
C LEU A 68 -2.04 1.46 1.63
N GLY A 69 -1.92 2.79 1.54
CA GLY A 69 -1.02 3.42 0.61
C GLY A 69 0.30 3.74 1.29
N VAL A 70 1.37 3.84 0.53
CA VAL A 70 2.68 4.27 1.04
C VAL A 70 3.19 5.39 0.14
N ALA A 71 3.50 6.54 0.74
CA ALA A 71 4.07 7.69 0.06
C ALA A 71 5.49 7.96 0.58
N ASN A 72 6.30 8.58 -0.27
CA ASN A 72 7.71 8.89 0.07
C ASN A 72 7.92 10.40 -0.07
N PRO A 73 7.40 11.21 0.88
CA PRO A 73 7.51 12.65 0.78
C PRO A 73 8.94 13.14 0.95
N LYS A 74 9.25 14.29 0.35
CA LYS A 74 10.53 14.96 0.61
C LYS A 74 10.44 15.77 1.90
N SER A 75 11.60 16.06 2.47
CA SER A 75 11.72 16.86 3.68
C SER A 75 13.06 17.59 3.66
N GLU A 76 13.29 18.46 4.65
CA GLU A 76 14.59 19.12 4.79
C GLU A 76 15.73 18.11 4.97
N GLU A 77 15.46 17.03 5.70
CA GLU A 77 16.43 15.96 5.93
C GLU A 77 16.61 15.08 4.69
N TYR A 78 15.53 14.90 3.91
CA TYR A 78 15.54 14.06 2.70
C TYR A 78 15.05 14.85 1.47
N PRO A 79 15.79 15.89 1.07
CA PRO A 79 15.33 16.79 0.00
C PRO A 79 15.37 16.16 -1.40
N TYR A 80 16.05 15.02 -1.56
CA TYR A 80 16.18 14.33 -2.83
C TYR A 80 15.05 13.34 -3.11
N HIS A 81 14.12 13.13 -2.17
CA HIS A 81 12.92 12.35 -2.47
C HIS A 81 12.11 13.07 -3.55
N GLN A 82 11.55 12.30 -4.48
CA GLN A 82 10.93 12.85 -5.68
C GLN A 82 9.51 13.36 -5.49
N ASP A 83 8.86 13.00 -4.40
CA ASP A 83 7.50 13.47 -4.14
C ASP A 83 7.52 14.84 -3.46
N VAL A 84 6.35 15.42 -3.33
CA VAL A 84 6.16 16.69 -2.63
C VAL A 84 6.32 16.49 -1.12
N THR A 85 6.25 17.57 -0.35
CA THR A 85 6.36 17.49 1.11
C THR A 85 5.15 16.75 1.71
N GLN A 86 5.31 16.26 2.94
CA GLN A 86 4.22 15.56 3.61
C GLN A 86 2.93 16.39 3.72
N PRO A 87 2.96 17.67 4.13
CA PRO A 87 1.74 18.47 4.14
C PRO A 87 1.07 18.56 2.77
N GLU A 88 1.86 18.61 1.70
CA GLU A 88 1.33 18.64 0.33
C GLU A 88 0.73 17.30 -0.08
N VAL A 89 1.32 16.18 0.36
CA VAL A 89 0.74 14.85 0.14
C VAL A 89 -0.61 14.75 0.87
N GLU A 90 -0.66 15.22 2.11
CA GLU A 90 -1.89 15.22 2.91
C GLU A 90 -2.97 16.07 2.25
N GLN A 91 -2.59 17.22 1.72
CA GLN A 91 -3.53 18.10 1.02
C GLN A 91 -4.06 17.45 -0.26
N PHE A 92 -3.20 16.76 -0.99
CA PHE A 92 -3.61 16.02 -2.18
C PHE A 92 -4.68 14.97 -1.83
N LEU A 93 -4.48 14.23 -0.75
CA LEU A 93 -5.43 13.21 -0.31
C LEU A 93 -6.75 13.83 0.11
N GLU A 94 -6.72 14.94 0.83
CA GLU A 94 -7.91 15.65 1.26
C GLU A 94 -8.69 16.19 0.06
N ASP A 95 -8.00 16.82 -0.87
CA ASP A 95 -8.62 17.40 -2.07
C ASP A 95 -9.30 16.33 -2.92
N GLY A 96 -8.72 15.14 -2.98
CA GLY A 96 -9.28 14.01 -3.73
C GLY A 96 -10.38 13.25 -3.00
N GLY A 97 -10.59 13.52 -1.72
CA GLY A 97 -11.54 12.78 -0.91
C GLY A 97 -11.08 11.37 -0.56
N TYR A 98 -9.76 11.14 -0.56
CA TYR A 98 -9.19 9.82 -0.27
C TYR A 98 -8.98 9.68 1.24
N THR A 99 -9.68 8.71 1.84
CA THR A 99 -9.64 8.48 3.28
C THR A 99 -8.92 7.21 3.68
N PHE A 100 -8.58 6.35 2.73
CA PHE A 100 -7.79 5.17 3.07
C PHE A 100 -6.44 5.62 3.66
N PRO A 101 -5.92 4.92 4.67
CA PRO A 101 -4.66 5.33 5.29
C PRO A 101 -3.50 5.30 4.31
N VAL A 102 -2.74 6.38 4.26
CA VAL A 102 -1.50 6.48 3.48
C VAL A 102 -0.39 6.77 4.46
N VAL A 103 0.48 5.79 4.67
CA VAL A 103 1.60 5.94 5.59
C VAL A 103 2.76 6.65 4.91
N MET A 104 3.49 7.45 5.68
CA MET A 104 4.55 8.33 5.17
C MET A 104 5.92 7.72 5.42
N ASP A 105 6.54 7.24 4.36
CA ASP A 105 7.91 6.69 4.42
C ASP A 105 8.92 7.83 4.32
N VAL A 106 9.10 8.54 5.43
CA VAL A 106 9.90 9.76 5.47
C VAL A 106 11.36 9.51 5.15
N THR A 107 11.90 8.39 5.59
CA THR A 107 13.32 8.06 5.36
C THR A 107 13.56 7.38 4.01
N GLY A 108 12.54 6.77 3.42
CA GLY A 108 12.68 5.99 2.19
C GLY A 108 13.06 4.52 2.44
N GLU A 109 13.22 4.12 3.69
CA GLU A 109 13.65 2.76 4.03
C GLU A 109 12.65 1.69 3.58
N VAL A 110 11.35 1.97 3.67
CA VAL A 110 10.31 1.01 3.27
C VAL A 110 10.28 0.85 1.76
N PHE A 111 10.36 1.96 1.03
CA PHE A 111 10.49 1.92 -0.44
C PHE A 111 11.70 1.08 -0.86
N TYR A 112 12.81 1.26 -0.15
CA TYR A 112 14.02 0.52 -0.43
C TYR A 112 13.87 -0.97 -0.12
N SER A 113 13.33 -1.32 1.05
CA SER A 113 13.21 -2.73 1.46
C SER A 113 12.23 -3.51 0.59
N TYR A 114 11.23 -2.84 0.00
CA TYR A 114 10.31 -3.47 -0.96
C TYR A 114 10.81 -3.39 -2.40
N GLY A 115 11.95 -2.78 -2.65
CA GLY A 115 12.55 -2.70 -3.97
C GLY A 115 11.72 -1.91 -4.98
N ILE A 116 11.08 -0.82 -4.55
CA ILE A 116 10.18 -0.05 -5.41
C ILE A 116 11.00 0.72 -6.46
N SER A 117 10.75 0.43 -7.74
CA SER A 117 11.41 1.09 -8.87
C SER A 117 10.44 1.64 -9.90
N ALA A 118 9.15 1.37 -9.75
CA ALA A 118 8.12 1.82 -10.68
C ALA A 118 6.86 2.18 -9.90
N PHE A 119 6.05 3.08 -10.46
CA PHE A 119 4.80 3.53 -9.84
C PHE A 119 3.62 3.36 -10.79
N PRO A 120 2.47 2.94 -10.27
CA PRO A 120 2.31 2.38 -8.92
C PRO A 120 2.84 0.95 -8.84
N THR A 121 3.13 0.46 -7.64
CA THR A 121 3.41 -0.95 -7.40
C THR A 121 2.57 -1.42 -6.22
N THR A 122 1.87 -2.52 -6.39
CA THR A 122 1.00 -3.07 -5.35
C THR A 122 1.58 -4.39 -4.86
N PHE A 123 1.75 -4.50 -3.55
CA PHE A 123 2.14 -5.76 -2.90
C PHE A 123 0.93 -6.34 -2.19
N MET A 124 0.72 -7.64 -2.41
CA MET A 124 -0.30 -8.38 -1.65
C MET A 124 0.39 -9.17 -0.54
N ILE A 125 0.00 -8.88 0.69
CA ILE A 125 0.52 -9.56 1.88
C ILE A 125 -0.58 -10.48 2.39
N GLY A 126 -0.26 -11.75 2.55
CA GLY A 126 -1.23 -12.73 3.04
C GLY A 126 -1.45 -12.62 4.54
N ALA A 127 -2.48 -13.29 5.02
CA ALA A 127 -2.79 -13.35 6.45
C ALA A 127 -1.67 -14.01 7.27
N ASP A 128 -0.81 -14.77 6.61
CA ASP A 128 0.38 -15.39 7.22
C ASP A 128 1.56 -14.40 7.39
N GLY A 129 1.40 -13.16 6.95
CA GLY A 129 2.46 -12.13 7.03
C GLY A 129 3.48 -12.19 5.91
N ASN A 130 3.30 -13.06 4.94
CA ASN A 130 4.24 -13.25 3.84
C ASN A 130 3.77 -12.52 2.59
N VAL A 131 4.74 -12.11 1.74
CA VAL A 131 4.41 -11.57 0.42
C VAL A 131 3.79 -12.69 -0.41
N PHE A 132 2.55 -12.49 -0.83
CA PHE A 132 1.87 -13.41 -1.73
C PHE A 132 2.27 -13.15 -3.18
N GLY A 133 2.37 -11.88 -3.55
CA GLY A 133 2.78 -11.46 -4.87
C GLY A 133 2.83 -9.94 -4.97
N TYR A 134 3.26 -9.43 -6.13
CA TYR A 134 3.24 -8.00 -6.38
C TYR A 134 2.95 -7.71 -7.84
N VAL A 135 2.40 -6.55 -8.12
CA VAL A 135 2.04 -6.12 -9.48
C VAL A 135 2.55 -4.70 -9.71
N PRO A 136 3.52 -4.51 -10.60
CA PRO A 136 3.88 -3.15 -11.05
C PRO A 136 2.84 -2.68 -12.07
N GLY A 137 2.54 -1.38 -12.03
CA GLY A 137 1.57 -0.77 -12.94
C GLY A 137 0.19 -0.61 -12.34
N ALA A 138 -0.60 0.27 -12.97
CA ALA A 138 -1.94 0.59 -12.48
C ALA A 138 -2.91 -0.58 -12.67
N LEU A 139 -3.77 -0.77 -11.68
CA LEU A 139 -4.79 -1.81 -11.67
C LEU A 139 -6.16 -1.18 -11.84
N THR A 140 -7.06 -1.91 -12.50
CA THR A 140 -8.49 -1.58 -12.49
C THR A 140 -9.11 -2.07 -11.18
N GLY A 141 -10.30 -1.60 -10.86
CA GLY A 141 -11.02 -2.09 -9.69
C GLY A 141 -11.24 -3.59 -9.71
N ASP A 142 -11.60 -4.14 -10.88
CA ASP A 142 -11.80 -5.59 -11.03
C ASP A 142 -10.50 -6.38 -10.79
N MET A 143 -9.38 -5.86 -11.27
CA MET A 143 -8.07 -6.48 -11.05
C MET A 143 -7.70 -6.44 -9.57
N MET A 144 -7.98 -5.34 -8.88
CA MET A 144 -7.72 -5.22 -7.44
C MET A 144 -8.50 -6.27 -6.66
N GLU A 145 -9.79 -6.40 -6.94
CA GLU A 145 -10.63 -7.39 -6.26
C GLU A 145 -10.16 -8.81 -6.56
N SER A 146 -9.74 -9.06 -7.80
CA SER A 146 -9.23 -10.37 -8.20
C SER A 146 -7.96 -10.74 -7.42
N ILE A 147 -7.00 -9.83 -7.32
CA ILE A 147 -5.75 -10.14 -6.60
C ILE A 147 -5.95 -10.26 -5.10
N VAL A 148 -6.89 -9.52 -4.54
CA VAL A 148 -7.27 -9.68 -3.13
C VAL A 148 -7.83 -11.08 -2.91
N GLN A 149 -8.77 -11.51 -3.75
CA GLN A 149 -9.37 -12.83 -3.62
C GLN A 149 -8.37 -13.94 -3.85
N GLN A 150 -7.47 -13.80 -4.83
CA GLN A 150 -6.40 -14.77 -5.07
C GLN A 150 -5.48 -14.92 -3.86
N THR A 151 -5.19 -13.81 -3.19
CA THR A 151 -4.35 -13.82 -1.99
C THR A 151 -5.03 -14.58 -0.86
N ILE A 152 -6.31 -14.30 -0.63
CA ILE A 152 -7.10 -14.99 0.40
C ILE A 152 -7.13 -16.49 0.12
N ASP A 153 -7.50 -16.87 -1.10
CA ASP A 153 -7.63 -18.28 -1.50
C ASP A 153 -6.28 -18.99 -1.48
N GLY A 154 -5.22 -18.31 -1.91
CA GLY A 154 -3.88 -18.90 -1.97
C GLY A 154 -3.32 -19.20 -0.58
N VAL A 155 -3.53 -18.33 0.39
CA VAL A 155 -3.09 -18.55 1.77
C VAL A 155 -3.89 -19.69 2.40
N GLU A 156 -5.22 -19.72 2.21
CA GLU A 156 -6.06 -20.80 2.71
C GLU A 156 -5.65 -22.16 2.12
N ALA A 157 -5.36 -22.21 0.82
CA ALA A 157 -4.94 -23.44 0.16
C ALA A 157 -3.57 -23.92 0.64
N GLY A 158 -2.70 -23.00 1.06
CA GLY A 158 -1.36 -23.33 1.56
C GLY A 158 -1.31 -23.64 3.05
N ALA A 159 -2.41 -23.48 3.76
CA ALA A 159 -2.47 -23.67 5.22
C ALA A 159 -2.48 -25.16 5.61
#